data_ca66c1c7cb6fc81f054bb10ebae9ac0e
#
_entry.id   ca66c1c7cb6fc81f054bb10ebae9ac0e
#
_cell.length_a   1.000
_cell.length_b   1.000
_cell.length_c   1.000
_cell.angle_alpha   90.00
_cell.angle_beta   90.00
_cell.angle_gamma   90.00
#
_symmetry.space_group_name_H-M   'P 1'
#
loop_
_entity.id
_entity.type
_entity.pdbx_description
1 polymer ?
#
loop_
_entity_poly.entity_id
_entity_poly.type
_entity_poly.pdbx_seq_one_letter_code
_entity_poly.pdbx_strand_id
1 'polypeptide(L)'
;MKVIALVGCTASGKDSILKEALRIDKQGFIIPVISTTSRPARENEINGKDYFFIDHNKADEMLKNDEFLEYRKYKVADGSIWIYGITKNQIDIESDKTYICIIDLQGLKQLESYLKDVGKGDKLVSLFVDVKAQIRLMRALQRESDLTDIQVNEICRRNLDDYKNVIPGKKYCSAVMENNNKNDMYKCAMLINHVARNDDRWIKNIICMK
;
A
#
# COMPACT_ATOMS: atom_id res chain seq x y z
N MET A 1 -16.62 -5.95 -8.05
CA MET A 1 -15.58 -5.09 -7.48
C MET A 1 -14.27 -5.20 -8.23
N LYS A 2 -13.33 -4.27 -8.02
CA LYS A 2 -11.91 -4.38 -8.42
C LYS A 2 -11.05 -4.04 -7.21
N VAL A 3 -9.87 -4.62 -7.08
CA VAL A 3 -8.89 -4.24 -6.05
C VAL A 3 -7.62 -3.77 -6.72
N ILE A 4 -7.17 -2.57 -6.36
CA ILE A 4 -5.87 -2.01 -6.76
C ILE A 4 -4.95 -2.06 -5.55
N ALA A 5 -3.85 -2.80 -5.66
CA ALA A 5 -2.84 -2.89 -4.62
C ALA A 5 -1.63 -2.02 -5.00
N LEU A 6 -1.36 -0.97 -4.24
CA LEU A 6 -0.15 -0.15 -4.38
C LEU A 6 0.99 -0.76 -3.59
N VAL A 7 2.02 -1.19 -4.28
CA VAL A 7 3.23 -1.79 -3.72
C VAL A 7 4.43 -0.89 -4.01
N GLY A 8 5.42 -0.89 -3.17
CA GLY A 8 6.65 -0.13 -3.41
C GLY A 8 7.40 0.21 -2.12
N CYS A 9 8.61 0.66 -2.29
CA CYS A 9 9.55 0.96 -1.22
C CYS A 9 9.06 2.07 -0.26
N THR A 10 9.69 2.17 0.89
CA THR A 10 9.56 3.30 1.81
C THR A 10 9.85 4.60 1.06
N ALA A 11 9.10 5.66 1.35
CA ALA A 11 9.21 6.98 0.71
C ALA A 11 9.02 6.99 -0.82
N SER A 12 8.40 5.94 -1.41
CA SER A 12 8.05 5.94 -2.83
C SER A 12 6.84 6.83 -3.16
N GLY A 13 6.13 7.36 -2.16
CA GLY A 13 5.02 8.31 -2.33
C GLY A 13 3.66 7.65 -2.57
N LYS A 14 3.46 6.39 -2.18
CA LYS A 14 2.18 5.67 -2.31
C LYS A 14 0.99 6.46 -1.73
N ASP A 15 1.17 6.99 -0.50
CA ASP A 15 0.13 7.80 0.17
C ASP A 15 -0.20 9.07 -0.62
N SER A 16 0.80 9.76 -1.16
CA SER A 16 0.60 10.97 -1.96
C SER A 16 -0.12 10.66 -3.28
N ILE A 17 0.25 9.56 -3.94
CA ILE A 17 -0.42 9.08 -5.15
C ILE A 17 -1.88 8.71 -4.84
N LEU A 18 -2.14 7.98 -3.74
CA LEU A 18 -3.49 7.63 -3.33
C LEU A 18 -4.34 8.88 -3.04
N LYS A 19 -3.82 9.83 -2.26
CA LYS A 19 -4.51 11.11 -1.98
C LYS A 19 -4.84 11.87 -3.27
N GLU A 20 -3.92 11.91 -4.21
CA GLU A 20 -4.14 12.58 -5.50
C GLU A 20 -5.16 11.82 -6.37
N ALA A 21 -5.11 10.49 -6.39
CA ALA A 21 -6.07 9.66 -7.12
C ALA A 21 -7.51 9.88 -6.59
N LEU A 22 -7.68 9.94 -5.26
CA LEU A 22 -8.96 10.26 -4.63
C LEU A 22 -9.41 11.70 -4.92
N ARG A 23 -8.48 12.65 -4.99
CA ARG A 23 -8.79 14.04 -5.35
C ARG A 23 -9.32 14.16 -6.79
N ILE A 24 -8.81 13.34 -7.70
CA ILE A 24 -9.23 13.30 -9.11
C ILE A 24 -10.58 12.58 -9.25
N ASP A 25 -10.83 11.57 -8.43
CA ASP A 25 -12.06 10.76 -8.50
C ASP A 25 -13.29 11.50 -7.92
N LYS A 26 -13.83 12.44 -8.71
CA LYS A 26 -15.00 13.24 -8.32
C LYS A 26 -16.30 12.43 -8.19
N GLN A 27 -16.34 11.24 -8.74
CA GLN A 27 -17.54 10.37 -8.77
C GLN A 27 -17.54 9.34 -7.65
N GLY A 28 -16.46 9.24 -6.85
CA GLY A 28 -16.37 8.29 -5.75
C GLY A 28 -16.37 6.82 -6.17
N PHE A 29 -15.71 6.50 -7.29
CA PHE A 29 -15.52 5.12 -7.74
C PHE A 29 -14.50 4.37 -6.89
N ILE A 30 -13.52 5.12 -6.35
CA ILE A 30 -12.39 4.57 -5.62
C ILE A 30 -12.66 4.65 -4.12
N ILE A 31 -12.61 3.51 -3.45
CA ILE A 31 -12.73 3.40 -2.00
C ILE A 31 -11.34 3.09 -1.43
N PRO A 32 -10.74 3.99 -0.64
CA PRO A 32 -9.49 3.68 0.04
C PRO A 32 -9.72 2.64 1.14
N VAL A 33 -8.91 1.58 1.15
CA VAL A 33 -8.90 0.59 2.22
C VAL A 33 -7.92 1.06 3.29
N ILE A 34 -8.41 1.19 4.52
CA ILE A 34 -7.62 1.66 5.67
C ILE A 34 -7.15 0.45 6.45
N SER A 35 -5.83 0.21 6.48
CA SER A 35 -5.26 -0.93 7.20
C SER A 35 -5.50 -0.83 8.71
N THR A 36 -5.66 -1.98 9.34
CA THR A 36 -5.70 -2.13 10.80
C THR A 36 -4.30 -2.39 11.35
N THR A 37 -3.97 -1.83 12.50
CA THR A 37 -2.66 -2.06 13.14
C THR A 37 -2.74 -2.08 14.64
N SER A 38 -1.92 -2.92 15.29
CA SER A 38 -1.71 -2.92 16.73
C SER A 38 -0.54 -2.02 17.17
N ARG A 39 0.11 -1.33 16.24
CA ARG A 39 1.08 -0.28 16.56
C ARG A 39 0.36 0.92 17.21
N PRO A 40 0.92 1.51 18.27
CA PRO A 40 0.40 2.77 18.81
C PRO A 40 0.35 3.87 17.75
N ALA A 41 -0.70 4.70 17.76
CA ALA A 41 -0.81 5.86 16.89
C ALA A 41 0.33 6.85 17.16
N ARG A 42 0.83 7.51 16.12
CA ARG A 42 1.74 8.65 16.24
C ARG A 42 0.94 9.92 16.51
N GLU A 43 1.63 10.98 16.97
CA GLU A 43 1.00 12.24 17.38
C GLU A 43 0.03 12.85 16.34
N ASN A 44 0.33 12.70 15.05
CA ASN A 44 -0.45 13.29 13.96
C ASN A 44 -1.33 12.27 13.20
N GLU A 45 -1.44 11.03 13.68
CA GLU A 45 -2.26 10.00 13.04
C GLU A 45 -3.67 9.95 13.64
N ILE A 46 -4.66 9.78 12.78
CA ILE A 46 -6.10 9.79 13.14
C ILE A 46 -6.66 8.39 12.93
N ASN A 47 -7.28 7.85 13.99
CA ASN A 47 -7.96 6.56 13.91
C ASN A 47 -9.10 6.59 12.88
N GLY A 48 -9.17 5.54 12.05
CA GLY A 48 -10.16 5.43 10.97
C GLY A 48 -9.83 6.27 9.73
N LYS A 49 -8.70 6.97 9.73
CA LYS A 49 -8.21 7.74 8.58
C LYS A 49 -6.85 7.26 8.09
N ASP A 50 -5.87 7.19 8.99
CA ASP A 50 -4.52 6.71 8.66
C ASP A 50 -4.43 5.20 8.88
N TYR A 51 -4.96 4.71 9.99
CA TYR A 51 -5.14 3.31 10.34
C TYR A 51 -6.37 3.13 11.22
N PHE A 52 -6.88 1.90 11.30
CA PHE A 52 -7.66 1.45 12.45
C PHE A 52 -6.70 0.96 13.51
N PHE A 53 -6.49 1.78 14.56
CA PHE A 53 -5.61 1.42 15.66
C PHE A 53 -6.35 0.55 16.67
N ILE A 54 -5.80 -0.62 16.98
CA ILE A 54 -6.32 -1.57 17.94
C ILE A 54 -5.23 -1.95 18.94
N ASP A 55 -5.59 -2.46 20.10
CA ASP A 55 -4.63 -3.03 21.03
C ASP A 55 -4.19 -4.44 20.64
N HIS A 56 -3.17 -4.97 21.33
CA HIS A 56 -2.64 -6.30 21.05
C HIS A 56 -3.65 -7.41 21.32
N ASN A 57 -4.46 -7.31 22.39
CA ASN A 57 -5.45 -8.31 22.73
C ASN A 57 -6.53 -8.41 21.65
N LYS A 58 -7.01 -7.25 21.17
CA LYS A 58 -7.96 -7.18 20.06
C LYS A 58 -7.37 -7.75 18.78
N ALA A 59 -6.09 -7.44 18.48
CA ALA A 59 -5.42 -7.99 17.32
C ALA A 59 -5.32 -9.53 17.37
N ASP A 60 -5.00 -10.09 18.53
CA ASP A 60 -4.93 -11.54 18.74
C ASP A 60 -6.30 -12.21 18.64
N GLU A 61 -7.36 -11.57 19.16
CA GLU A 61 -8.74 -12.00 19.00
C GLU A 61 -9.13 -12.07 17.52
N MET A 62 -8.89 -10.98 16.78
CA MET A 62 -9.19 -10.89 15.35
C MET A 62 -8.44 -11.93 14.52
N LEU A 63 -7.18 -12.25 14.89
CA LEU A 63 -6.40 -13.31 14.24
C LEU A 63 -7.04 -14.69 14.50
N LYS A 64 -7.46 -14.97 15.74
CA LYS A 64 -8.12 -16.25 16.10
C LYS A 64 -9.45 -16.43 15.37
N ASN A 65 -10.18 -15.33 15.17
CA ASN A 65 -11.48 -15.32 14.49
C ASN A 65 -11.35 -15.27 12.95
N ASP A 66 -10.14 -15.32 12.39
CA ASP A 66 -9.87 -15.23 10.94
C ASP A 66 -10.52 -13.99 10.29
N GLU A 67 -10.46 -12.84 10.99
CA GLU A 67 -11.08 -11.60 10.52
C GLU A 67 -10.24 -10.86 9.46
N PHE A 68 -8.94 -11.20 9.35
CA PHE A 68 -8.05 -10.56 8.39
C PHE A 68 -8.13 -11.22 7.01
N LEU A 69 -8.15 -10.40 5.99
CA LEU A 69 -7.99 -10.74 4.59
C LEU A 69 -6.51 -11.01 4.27
N GLU A 70 -5.64 -10.17 4.82
CA GLU A 70 -4.19 -10.32 4.85
C GLU A 70 -3.64 -9.70 6.12
N TYR A 71 -2.53 -10.19 6.62
CA TYR A 71 -1.84 -9.56 7.74
C TYR A 71 -0.34 -9.87 7.77
N ARG A 72 0.40 -9.03 8.46
CA ARG A 72 1.86 -9.12 8.64
C ARG A 72 2.22 -8.84 10.08
N LYS A 73 3.24 -9.52 10.59
CA LYS A 73 3.77 -9.35 11.93
C LYS A 73 5.17 -8.76 11.85
N TYR A 74 5.41 -7.68 12.56
CA TYR A 74 6.71 -7.02 12.63
C TYR A 74 7.21 -7.03 14.07
N LYS A 75 8.34 -7.68 14.30
CA LYS A 75 9.03 -7.61 15.58
C LYS A 75 9.79 -6.28 15.64
N VAL A 76 9.53 -5.48 16.68
CA VAL A 76 10.21 -4.20 16.90
C VAL A 76 11.33 -4.31 17.92
N ALA A 77 12.11 -3.24 18.09
CA ALA A 77 13.36 -3.27 18.86
C ALA A 77 13.17 -3.60 20.35
N ASP A 78 12.02 -3.25 20.93
CA ASP A 78 11.66 -3.59 22.33
C ASP A 78 11.16 -5.04 22.50
N GLY A 79 11.14 -5.81 21.42
CA GLY A 79 10.67 -7.20 21.40
C GLY A 79 9.17 -7.37 21.19
N SER A 80 8.39 -6.29 21.19
CA SER A 80 6.95 -6.36 20.89
C SER A 80 6.70 -6.73 19.42
N ILE A 81 5.48 -7.24 19.13
CA ILE A 81 5.07 -7.61 17.78
C ILE A 81 3.92 -6.71 17.36
N TRP A 82 4.13 -5.93 16.32
CA TRP A 82 3.05 -5.16 15.70
C TRP A 82 2.43 -5.92 14.55
N ILE A 83 1.10 -5.88 14.49
CA ILE A 83 0.30 -6.44 13.41
C ILE A 83 -0.16 -5.30 12.52
N TYR A 84 -0.10 -5.54 11.22
CA TYR A 84 -0.71 -4.70 10.19
C TYR A 84 -1.51 -5.61 9.28
N GLY A 85 -2.70 -5.21 8.89
CA GLY A 85 -3.52 -6.03 8.01
C GLY A 85 -4.75 -5.31 7.48
N ILE A 86 -5.42 -5.95 6.53
CA ILE A 86 -6.70 -5.54 6.01
C ILE A 86 -7.75 -6.55 6.49
N THR A 87 -8.81 -6.07 7.07
CA THR A 87 -9.90 -6.93 7.55
C THR A 87 -10.90 -7.24 6.43
N LYS A 88 -11.55 -8.40 6.49
CA LYS A 88 -12.48 -8.90 5.47
C LYS A 88 -13.68 -7.97 5.23
N ASN A 89 -14.13 -7.26 6.25
CA ASN A 89 -15.25 -6.33 6.16
C ASN A 89 -14.94 -5.01 5.42
N GLN A 90 -13.68 -4.75 5.08
CA GLN A 90 -13.29 -3.51 4.38
C GLN A 90 -13.42 -3.62 2.86
N ILE A 91 -13.55 -4.80 2.31
CA ILE A 91 -13.71 -5.04 0.88
C ILE A 91 -14.99 -5.84 0.65
N ASP A 92 -16.01 -5.18 0.14
CA ASP A 92 -17.23 -5.86 -0.30
C ASP A 92 -16.98 -6.50 -1.68
N ILE A 93 -16.89 -7.83 -1.70
CA ILE A 93 -16.58 -8.61 -2.90
C ILE A 93 -17.71 -8.63 -3.93
N GLU A 94 -18.92 -8.24 -3.55
CA GLU A 94 -20.08 -8.14 -4.47
C GLU A 94 -20.35 -6.71 -4.96
N SER A 95 -19.61 -5.74 -4.43
CA SER A 95 -19.71 -4.33 -4.85
C SER A 95 -19.28 -4.11 -6.30
N ASP A 96 -19.77 -3.06 -6.94
CA ASP A 96 -19.28 -2.56 -8.24
C ASP A 96 -18.08 -1.57 -8.11
N LYS A 97 -17.68 -1.25 -6.88
CA LYS A 97 -16.63 -0.29 -6.57
C LYS A 97 -15.21 -0.82 -6.80
N THR A 98 -14.27 0.10 -6.89
CA THR A 98 -12.84 -0.21 -6.89
C THR A 98 -12.24 0.14 -5.54
N TYR A 99 -11.68 -0.86 -4.87
CA TYR A 99 -10.97 -0.70 -3.61
C TYR A 99 -9.49 -0.49 -3.89
N ILE A 100 -8.84 0.44 -3.16
CA ILE A 100 -7.41 0.68 -3.29
C ILE A 100 -6.73 0.55 -1.93
N CYS A 101 -5.69 -0.27 -1.86
CA CYS A 101 -4.91 -0.49 -0.65
C CYS A 101 -3.43 -0.25 -0.87
N ILE A 102 -2.72 0.16 0.18
CA ILE A 102 -1.26 0.22 0.25
C ILE A 102 -0.80 -1.00 1.03
N ILE A 103 0.01 -1.84 0.40
CA ILE A 103 0.34 -3.16 0.92
C ILE A 103 1.80 -3.50 0.56
N ASP A 104 2.45 -4.37 1.32
CA ASP A 104 3.75 -4.92 0.94
C ASP A 104 3.60 -6.22 0.11
N LEU A 105 4.72 -6.80 -0.29
CA LEU A 105 4.72 -8.01 -1.12
C LEU A 105 4.15 -9.25 -0.41
N GLN A 106 4.33 -9.35 0.90
CA GLN A 106 3.79 -10.47 1.66
C GLN A 106 2.27 -10.39 1.74
N GLY A 107 1.75 -9.21 2.06
CA GLY A 107 0.32 -8.96 2.07
C GLY A 107 -0.30 -9.08 0.67
N LEU A 108 0.40 -8.62 -0.39
CA LEU A 108 -0.07 -8.81 -1.77
C LEU A 108 -0.30 -10.28 -2.10
N LYS A 109 0.62 -11.17 -1.72
CA LYS A 109 0.47 -12.63 -1.93
C LYS A 109 -0.72 -13.21 -1.18
N GLN A 110 -0.96 -12.78 0.05
CA GLN A 110 -2.11 -13.23 0.84
C GLN A 110 -3.43 -12.72 0.24
N LEU A 111 -3.48 -11.45 -0.16
CA LEU A 111 -4.62 -10.85 -0.84
C LEU A 111 -4.93 -11.56 -2.17
N GLU A 112 -3.89 -11.88 -2.95
CA GLU A 112 -4.03 -12.62 -4.19
C GLU A 112 -4.60 -14.03 -3.95
N SER A 113 -4.10 -14.75 -2.93
CA SER A 113 -4.63 -16.06 -2.55
C SER A 113 -6.09 -15.98 -2.17
N TYR A 114 -6.44 -15.07 -1.25
CA TYR A 114 -7.82 -14.88 -0.83
C TYR A 114 -8.76 -14.58 -2.00
N LEU A 115 -8.38 -13.66 -2.89
CA LEU A 115 -9.22 -13.30 -4.03
C LEU A 115 -9.37 -14.46 -5.02
N LYS A 116 -8.37 -15.33 -5.18
CA LYS A 116 -8.47 -16.57 -5.96
C LYS A 116 -9.44 -17.56 -5.31
N ASP A 117 -9.36 -17.74 -4.00
CA ASP A 117 -10.22 -18.67 -3.26
C ASP A 117 -11.70 -18.29 -3.34
N VAL A 118 -12.02 -16.99 -3.39
CA VAL A 118 -13.39 -16.48 -3.59
C VAL A 118 -13.77 -16.30 -5.07
N GLY A 119 -12.97 -16.79 -6.01
CA GLY A 119 -13.27 -16.71 -7.45
C GLY A 119 -13.15 -15.32 -8.07
N LYS A 120 -12.43 -14.40 -7.42
CA LYS A 120 -12.25 -12.99 -7.87
C LYS A 120 -10.78 -12.66 -8.17
N GLY A 121 -9.93 -13.64 -8.44
CA GLY A 121 -8.50 -13.43 -8.68
C GLY A 121 -8.19 -12.52 -9.88
N ASP A 122 -9.04 -12.50 -10.90
CA ASP A 122 -8.95 -11.61 -12.06
C ASP A 122 -9.25 -10.14 -11.76
N LYS A 123 -9.77 -9.85 -10.59
CA LYS A 123 -10.12 -8.48 -10.14
C LYS A 123 -8.98 -7.74 -9.43
N LEU A 124 -7.85 -8.41 -9.18
CA LEU A 124 -6.68 -7.80 -8.55
C LEU A 124 -5.75 -7.18 -9.59
N VAL A 125 -5.43 -5.91 -9.40
CA VAL A 125 -4.39 -5.19 -10.16
C VAL A 125 -3.34 -4.68 -9.18
N SER A 126 -2.13 -5.21 -9.25
CA SER A 126 -1.01 -4.77 -8.41
C SER A 126 -0.13 -3.79 -9.17
N LEU A 127 0.08 -2.60 -8.60
CA LEU A 127 0.85 -1.51 -9.19
C LEU A 127 2.09 -1.23 -8.32
N PHE A 128 3.28 -1.45 -8.89
CA PHE A 128 4.52 -1.14 -8.20
C PHE A 128 4.93 0.30 -8.40
N VAL A 129 5.08 1.07 -7.32
CA VAL A 129 5.55 2.46 -7.36
C VAL A 129 7.06 2.47 -7.28
N ASP A 130 7.71 2.68 -8.43
CA ASP A 130 9.15 2.71 -8.58
C ASP A 130 9.71 4.12 -8.46
N VAL A 131 10.76 4.28 -7.67
CA VAL A 131 11.43 5.58 -7.44
C VAL A 131 12.92 5.33 -7.27
N LYS A 132 13.74 6.17 -7.87
CA LYS A 132 15.20 6.12 -7.71
C LYS A 132 15.58 6.17 -6.23
N ALA A 133 16.50 5.30 -5.81
CA ALA A 133 16.92 5.16 -4.40
C ALA A 133 17.33 6.51 -3.77
N GLN A 134 18.09 7.33 -4.50
CA GLN A 134 18.49 8.67 -4.08
C GLN A 134 17.27 9.54 -3.73
N ILE A 135 16.24 9.56 -4.58
CA ILE A 135 15.03 10.38 -4.38
C ILE A 135 14.25 9.88 -3.16
N ARG A 136 14.14 8.56 -2.97
CA ARG A 136 13.47 7.97 -1.80
C ARG A 136 14.20 8.34 -0.50
N LEU A 137 15.52 8.22 -0.49
CA LEU A 137 16.34 8.59 0.67
C LEU A 137 16.20 10.09 1.01
N MET A 138 16.30 10.97 0.02
CA MET A 138 16.07 12.41 0.21
C MET A 138 14.68 12.70 0.77
N ARG A 139 13.63 12.09 0.20
CA ARG A 139 12.24 12.26 0.68
C ARG A 139 12.08 11.76 2.12
N ALA A 140 12.75 10.66 2.49
CA ALA A 140 12.68 10.12 3.84
C ALA A 140 13.36 11.05 4.87
N LEU A 141 14.52 11.60 4.52
CA LEU A 141 15.27 12.54 5.37
C LEU A 141 14.57 13.91 5.50
N GLN A 142 13.78 14.32 4.50
CA GLN A 142 13.08 15.62 4.51
C GLN A 142 11.71 15.58 5.19
N ARG A 143 11.25 14.44 5.71
CA ARG A 143 9.94 14.34 6.36
C ARG A 143 9.85 15.08 7.71
N GLU A 144 10.95 15.18 8.39
CA GLU A 144 11.07 15.80 9.71
C GLU A 144 12.30 16.74 9.68
N SER A 145 12.23 17.89 10.35
CA SER A 145 13.29 18.90 10.31
C SER A 145 14.51 18.52 11.15
N ASP A 146 14.29 17.80 12.25
CA ASP A 146 15.33 17.53 13.26
C ASP A 146 15.41 16.02 13.58
N LEU A 147 15.97 15.26 12.62
CA LEU A 147 16.18 13.83 12.79
C LEU A 147 17.33 13.53 13.76
N THR A 148 17.07 12.68 14.72
CA THR A 148 18.12 12.07 15.56
C THR A 148 18.93 11.04 14.76
N ASP A 149 20.15 10.73 15.22
CA ASP A 149 20.99 9.68 14.62
C ASP A 149 20.27 8.32 14.56
N ILE A 150 19.47 8.00 15.57
CA ILE A 150 18.67 6.77 15.61
C ILE A 150 17.66 6.75 14.46
N GLN A 151 16.96 7.85 14.21
CA GLN A 151 15.99 7.98 13.13
C GLN A 151 16.67 7.92 11.75
N VAL A 152 17.83 8.55 11.58
CA VAL A 152 18.64 8.48 10.35
C VAL A 152 19.09 7.05 10.08
N ASN A 153 19.60 6.35 11.10
CA ASN A 153 20.02 4.94 10.97
C ASN A 153 18.83 4.03 10.60
N GLU A 154 17.64 4.27 11.17
CA GLU A 154 16.44 3.51 10.81
C GLU A 154 16.00 3.78 9.36
N ILE A 155 16.10 5.02 8.87
CA ILE A 155 15.85 5.36 7.46
C ILE A 155 16.81 4.60 6.54
N CYS A 156 18.09 4.57 6.87
CA CYS A 156 19.11 3.83 6.11
C CYS A 156 18.83 2.32 6.13
N ARG A 157 18.52 1.76 7.29
CA ARG A 157 18.18 0.35 7.46
C ARG A 157 17.00 -0.04 6.58
N ARG A 158 15.92 0.76 6.60
CA ARG A 158 14.73 0.53 5.75
C ARG A 158 15.05 0.61 4.28
N ASN A 159 15.91 1.53 3.87
CA ASN A 159 16.30 1.64 2.46
C ASN A 159 17.07 0.39 1.98
N LEU A 160 17.94 -0.17 2.82
CA LEU A 160 18.64 -1.42 2.54
C LEU A 160 17.72 -2.62 2.53
N ASP A 161 16.75 -2.68 3.45
CA ASP A 161 15.73 -3.72 3.49
C ASP A 161 14.84 -3.69 2.23
N ASP A 162 14.38 -2.52 1.83
CA ASP A 162 13.64 -2.32 0.59
C ASP A 162 14.40 -2.83 -0.64
N TYR A 163 15.70 -2.56 -0.70
CA TYR A 163 16.54 -3.02 -1.81
C TYR A 163 16.58 -4.55 -1.90
N LYS A 164 16.66 -5.22 -0.75
CA LYS A 164 16.75 -6.68 -0.69
C LYS A 164 15.40 -7.37 -0.87
N ASN A 165 14.35 -6.82 -0.26
CA ASN A 165 13.08 -7.53 -0.06
C ASN A 165 11.91 -6.96 -0.86
N VAL A 166 11.93 -5.67 -1.24
CA VAL A 166 10.82 -5.02 -1.94
C VAL A 166 11.10 -4.88 -3.44
N ILE A 167 12.27 -4.39 -3.84
CA ILE A 167 12.61 -4.18 -5.26
C ILE A 167 12.51 -5.47 -6.09
N PRO A 168 13.01 -6.65 -5.62
CA PRO A 168 12.86 -7.89 -6.38
C PRO A 168 11.41 -8.29 -6.65
N GLY A 169 10.47 -7.80 -5.84
CA GLY A 169 9.05 -8.05 -6.00
C GLY A 169 8.39 -7.28 -7.14
N LYS A 170 9.06 -6.27 -7.69
CA LYS A 170 8.58 -5.46 -8.83
C LYS A 170 8.09 -6.34 -10.00
N LYS A 171 8.78 -7.44 -10.28
CA LYS A 171 8.45 -8.37 -11.37
C LYS A 171 7.13 -9.15 -11.16
N TYR A 172 6.62 -9.21 -9.94
CA TYR A 172 5.37 -9.91 -9.61
C TYR A 172 4.14 -9.02 -9.67
N CYS A 173 4.33 -7.69 -9.82
CA CYS A 173 3.23 -6.77 -9.95
C CYS A 173 2.72 -6.70 -11.39
N SER A 174 1.44 -6.38 -11.55
CA SER A 174 0.76 -6.28 -12.86
C SER A 174 1.39 -5.20 -13.73
N ALA A 175 1.79 -4.06 -13.13
CA ALA A 175 2.48 -2.97 -13.80
C ALA A 175 3.41 -2.20 -12.85
N VAL A 176 4.28 -1.40 -13.45
CA VAL A 176 5.23 -0.52 -12.74
C VAL A 176 4.93 0.92 -13.09
N MET A 177 4.87 1.79 -12.08
CA MET A 177 4.66 3.22 -12.22
C MET A 177 5.90 3.96 -11.68
N GLU A 178 6.50 4.83 -12.46
CA GLU A 178 7.58 5.70 -11.98
C GLU A 178 7.03 6.92 -11.25
N ASN A 179 7.64 7.29 -10.10
CA ASN A 179 7.26 8.44 -9.30
C ASN A 179 8.48 9.25 -8.83
N ASN A 180 9.29 9.73 -9.76
CA ASN A 180 10.52 10.46 -9.45
C ASN A 180 10.29 11.96 -9.19
N ASN A 181 9.17 12.53 -9.62
CA ASN A 181 8.84 13.94 -9.48
C ASN A 181 7.33 14.18 -9.37
N LYS A 182 6.90 15.44 -9.21
CA LYS A 182 5.48 15.78 -9.02
C LYS A 182 4.62 15.45 -10.27
N ASN A 183 5.16 15.57 -11.46
CA ASN A 183 4.44 15.24 -12.70
C ASN A 183 4.22 13.71 -12.79
N ASP A 184 5.21 12.92 -12.42
CA ASP A 184 5.08 11.46 -12.37
C ASP A 184 4.01 11.04 -11.35
N MET A 185 3.98 11.69 -10.17
CA MET A 185 2.94 11.45 -9.17
C MET A 185 1.53 11.68 -9.74
N TYR A 186 1.33 12.77 -10.46
CA TYR A 186 0.04 13.07 -11.12
C TYR A 186 -0.31 12.01 -12.18
N LYS A 187 0.65 11.60 -13.01
CA LYS A 187 0.45 10.52 -14.00
C LYS A 187 0.07 9.20 -13.33
N CYS A 188 0.73 8.84 -12.21
CA CYS A 188 0.36 7.65 -11.43
C CYS A 188 -1.08 7.73 -10.91
N ALA A 189 -1.49 8.88 -10.39
CA ALA A 189 -2.85 9.09 -9.91
C ALA A 189 -3.90 9.01 -11.03
N MET A 190 -3.61 9.58 -12.20
CA MET A 190 -4.46 9.45 -13.39
C MET A 190 -4.58 8.01 -13.84
N LEU A 191 -3.45 7.28 -13.88
CA LEU A 191 -3.46 5.86 -14.21
C LEU A 191 -4.37 5.02 -13.30
N ILE A 192 -4.28 5.25 -11.98
CA ILE A 192 -5.15 4.59 -11.01
C ILE A 192 -6.62 4.84 -11.35
N ASN A 193 -7.00 6.08 -11.69
CA ASN A 193 -8.37 6.43 -12.07
C ASN A 193 -8.82 5.72 -13.36
N HIS A 194 -7.94 5.58 -14.36
CA HIS A 194 -8.26 4.82 -15.57
C HIS A 194 -8.43 3.32 -15.29
N VAL A 195 -7.53 2.73 -14.50
CA VAL A 195 -7.63 1.33 -14.07
C VAL A 195 -8.92 1.10 -13.27
N ALA A 196 -9.28 2.03 -12.38
CA ALA A 196 -10.50 1.92 -11.58
C ALA A 196 -11.77 1.87 -12.43
N ARG A 197 -11.79 2.57 -13.57
CA ARG A 197 -12.96 2.71 -14.46
C ARG A 197 -12.98 1.71 -15.61
N ASN A 198 -12.09 0.69 -15.62
CA ASN A 198 -11.92 -0.26 -16.75
C ASN A 198 -11.65 0.43 -18.09
N ASP A 199 -10.92 1.54 -18.09
CA ASP A 199 -10.51 2.19 -19.34
C ASP A 199 -9.30 1.46 -19.94
N ASP A 200 -9.60 0.40 -20.72
CA ASP A 200 -8.61 -0.52 -21.30
C ASP A 200 -7.62 0.18 -22.25
N ARG A 201 -7.94 1.38 -22.76
CA ARG A 201 -7.06 2.13 -23.67
C ARG A 201 -5.72 2.46 -23.02
N TRP A 202 -5.70 2.66 -21.69
CA TRP A 202 -4.49 2.95 -20.93
C TRP A 202 -3.75 1.72 -20.46
N ILE A 203 -4.46 0.63 -20.17
CA ILE A 203 -3.86 -0.64 -19.71
C ILE A 203 -2.96 -1.21 -20.82
N LYS A 204 -3.38 -1.15 -22.09
CA LYS A 204 -2.58 -1.59 -23.25
C LYS A 204 -1.27 -0.82 -23.40
N ASN A 205 -1.27 0.49 -23.13
CA ASN A 205 -0.07 1.33 -23.21
C ASN A 205 0.95 1.06 -22.11
N ILE A 206 0.53 0.51 -20.95
CA ILE A 206 1.40 0.22 -19.81
C ILE A 206 1.98 -1.20 -19.91
N ILE A 207 1.21 -2.16 -20.41
CA ILE A 207 1.69 -3.54 -20.64
C ILE A 207 2.76 -3.57 -21.74
N CYS A 208 2.74 -2.63 -22.68
CA CYS A 208 3.77 -2.48 -23.71
C CYS A 208 5.09 -1.84 -23.20
N MET A 209 5.17 -1.44 -21.93
CA MET A 209 6.40 -0.92 -21.28
C MET A 209 7.18 -1.98 -20.47
N LYS A 210 6.85 -3.27 -20.65
CA LYS A 210 7.66 -4.38 -20.11
C LYS A 210 8.74 -4.82 -21.08
#